data_93caf5474d326b9dabff240bd2ec6a5e
#
_entry.id   93caf5474d326b9dabff240bd2ec6a5e
#
_cell.length_a   1.000
_cell.length_b   1.000
_cell.length_c   1.000
_cell.angle_alpha   90.00
_cell.angle_beta   90.00
_cell.angle_gamma   90.00
#
_symmetry.space_group_name_H-M   'P 1'
#
loop_
_entity.id
_entity.type
_entity.pdbx_description
1 polymer ?
#
loop_
_entity_poly.entity_id
_entity_poly.type
_entity_poly.pdbx_seq_one_letter_code
_entity_poly.pdbx_strand_id
1 'polypeptide(L)'
;MMKQLRRWGGTLAVLLTTHNLAAQQVLGRAVREAGGSPLLEALIVLLDDGGREQARTVTSATGGFELRAPQPGRYRLRVQQIGQRSWETPTFDLTGNQISQRTLRVPDQPFELHELSASARRPNCAITLGDATLGANLLQAAQTSLALAEAEIRRGKRSYETETYRRVVPVVGPPEDSIVVQDRLTGWPIQSADPDSLRKTGFVQGDWPAPSPMNDRPENGPTYFGPDARVLFTDWFLGSHCISVETSDRGDSSSVVARFKPAKGTHGAAALQGSLAFDRRSLTLHSLNFQFAARPRWAPSGSAGGEIQFGRLPDGAWVPVRWQLRAPVPKVVGEVPRYRLFGVVETGGRVAAVYNAEGQRDRAAEAALNVAAPD
;
A
#
# COMPACT_ATOMS: atom_id res chain seq x y z
N MET A 1 73.65 33.22 3.70
CA MET A 1 73.52 31.84 3.16
C MET A 1 72.12 31.43 3.29
N MET A 2 71.22 31.70 2.32
CA MET A 2 69.80 31.38 2.33
C MET A 2 69.59 30.08 1.54
N LYS A 3 69.06 29.03 2.17
CA LYS A 3 68.65 27.81 1.49
C LYS A 3 67.14 27.90 1.09
N GLN A 4 66.95 27.90 -0.22
CA GLN A 4 65.62 27.82 -0.86
C GLN A 4 65.03 26.41 -0.69
N LEU A 5 63.86 26.29 -0.06
CA LEU A 5 63.07 25.05 -0.08
C LEU A 5 62.09 25.09 -1.26
N ARG A 6 62.32 24.21 -2.23
CA ARG A 6 61.41 23.92 -3.35
C ARG A 6 60.21 23.13 -2.83
N ARG A 7 59.05 23.75 -2.84
CA ARG A 7 57.75 23.06 -2.65
C ARG A 7 57.36 22.37 -3.96
N TRP A 8 57.23 21.05 -3.91
CA TRP A 8 56.59 20.26 -4.96
C TRP A 8 55.10 20.20 -4.64
N GLY A 9 54.30 20.91 -5.44
CA GLY A 9 52.86 20.79 -5.44
C GLY A 9 52.45 19.67 -6.39
N GLY A 10 52.12 18.49 -5.85
CA GLY A 10 51.53 17.42 -6.63
C GLY A 10 50.01 17.64 -6.71
N THR A 11 49.52 18.04 -7.89
CA THR A 11 48.10 18.14 -8.18
C THR A 11 47.55 16.72 -8.38
N LEU A 12 46.81 16.20 -7.41
CA LEU A 12 46.10 14.92 -7.53
C LEU A 12 44.85 15.15 -8.40
N ALA A 13 44.93 14.79 -9.68
CA ALA A 13 43.78 14.79 -10.59
C ALA A 13 42.85 13.62 -10.20
N VAL A 14 41.75 13.90 -9.50
CA VAL A 14 40.67 12.94 -9.26
C VAL A 14 39.90 12.78 -10.56
N LEU A 15 40.14 11.70 -11.29
CA LEU A 15 39.35 11.26 -12.43
C LEU A 15 37.97 10.81 -11.91
N LEU A 16 36.99 11.70 -11.93
CA LEU A 16 35.57 11.37 -11.76
C LEU A 16 35.12 10.57 -12.99
N THR A 17 35.21 9.26 -12.94
CA THR A 17 34.54 8.38 -13.89
C THR A 17 33.05 8.51 -13.72
N THR A 18 32.42 9.32 -14.55
CA THR A 18 30.94 9.31 -14.68
C THR A 18 30.56 7.97 -15.30
N HIS A 19 30.13 7.04 -14.46
CA HIS A 19 29.45 5.84 -14.91
C HIS A 19 28.11 6.29 -15.50
N ASN A 20 28.04 6.36 -16.84
CA ASN A 20 26.76 6.40 -17.53
C ASN A 20 26.02 5.11 -17.14
N LEU A 21 25.07 5.23 -16.21
CA LEU A 21 24.09 4.19 -15.92
C LEU A 21 23.20 4.06 -17.15
N ALA A 22 23.67 3.30 -18.09
CA ALA A 22 22.94 2.92 -19.27
C ALA A 22 21.78 2.02 -18.85
N ALA A 23 20.60 2.61 -18.72
CA ALA A 23 19.39 1.91 -18.32
C ALA A 23 18.90 1.07 -19.50
N GLN A 24 18.81 -0.25 -19.29
CA GLN A 24 18.14 -1.17 -20.22
C GLN A 24 16.64 -0.91 -20.13
N GLN A 25 15.99 -0.81 -21.29
CA GLN A 25 14.55 -0.55 -21.37
C GLN A 25 13.79 -1.73 -21.98
N VAL A 26 12.63 -2.02 -21.42
CA VAL A 26 11.63 -2.88 -22.03
C VAL A 26 10.44 -2.01 -22.41
N LEU A 27 10.25 -1.83 -23.70
CA LEU A 27 9.07 -1.17 -24.26
C LEU A 27 8.13 -2.24 -24.79
N GLY A 28 6.84 -2.07 -24.61
CA GLY A 28 5.94 -3.08 -25.14
C GLY A 28 4.48 -2.68 -25.17
N ARG A 29 3.71 -3.64 -25.64
CA ARG A 29 2.25 -3.58 -25.64
C ARG A 29 1.69 -4.88 -25.09
N ALA A 30 0.80 -4.80 -24.13
CA ALA A 30 0.04 -5.92 -23.61
C ALA A 30 -1.34 -5.94 -24.28
N VAL A 31 -1.72 -7.10 -24.80
CA VAL A 31 -2.99 -7.34 -25.45
C VAL A 31 -3.58 -8.64 -24.96
N ARG A 32 -4.90 -8.77 -24.98
CA ARG A 32 -5.58 -10.05 -24.75
C ARG A 32 -5.21 -11.03 -25.84
N GLU A 33 -4.94 -12.26 -25.48
CA GLU A 33 -4.65 -13.32 -26.46
C GLU A 33 -5.85 -13.55 -27.38
N ALA A 34 -7.05 -13.62 -26.81
CA ALA A 34 -8.30 -13.67 -27.56
C ALA A 34 -8.66 -12.27 -28.09
N GLY A 35 -8.65 -12.10 -29.42
CA GLY A 35 -9.11 -10.88 -30.08
C GLY A 35 -8.13 -9.72 -30.14
N GLY A 36 -6.95 -9.78 -29.50
CA GLY A 36 -5.89 -8.77 -29.60
C GLY A 36 -6.22 -7.38 -29.04
N SER A 37 -7.31 -7.23 -28.27
CA SER A 37 -7.68 -5.96 -27.66
C SER A 37 -6.62 -5.51 -26.64
N PRO A 38 -6.37 -4.20 -26.50
CA PRO A 38 -5.42 -3.68 -25.52
C PRO A 38 -5.76 -4.12 -24.10
N LEU A 39 -4.76 -4.53 -23.33
CA LEU A 39 -4.90 -4.82 -21.92
C LEU A 39 -4.71 -3.52 -21.13
N LEU A 40 -5.83 -2.93 -20.73
CA LEU A 40 -5.88 -1.68 -19.98
C LEU A 40 -5.61 -1.94 -18.50
N GLU A 41 -4.92 -1.00 -17.85
CA GLU A 41 -4.73 -1.01 -16.39
C GLU A 41 -4.18 -2.33 -15.85
N ALA A 42 -3.31 -2.99 -16.61
CA ALA A 42 -2.58 -4.13 -16.12
C ALA A 42 -1.26 -3.68 -15.50
N LEU A 43 -0.96 -4.20 -14.33
CA LEU A 43 0.33 -4.03 -13.69
C LEU A 43 1.34 -4.96 -14.36
N ILE A 44 2.40 -4.37 -14.91
CA ILE A 44 3.52 -5.10 -15.50
C ILE A 44 4.69 -5.00 -14.52
N VAL A 45 5.18 -6.15 -14.06
CA VAL A 45 6.29 -6.23 -13.10
C VAL A 45 7.46 -6.90 -13.77
N LEU A 46 8.63 -6.25 -13.71
CA LEU A 46 9.90 -6.82 -14.15
C LEU A 46 10.53 -7.59 -12.98
N LEU A 47 10.73 -8.88 -13.17
CA LEU A 47 11.33 -9.78 -12.19
C LEU A 47 12.72 -10.22 -12.67
N ASP A 48 13.70 -10.27 -11.75
CA ASP A 48 14.99 -10.89 -12.00
C ASP A 48 14.88 -12.44 -12.05
N ASP A 49 15.98 -13.12 -12.33
CA ASP A 49 16.04 -14.59 -12.38
C ASP A 49 15.65 -15.25 -11.05
N GLY A 50 15.92 -14.57 -9.92
CA GLY A 50 15.52 -14.98 -8.59
C GLY A 50 14.06 -14.70 -8.23
N GLY A 51 13.29 -14.09 -9.15
CA GLY A 51 11.89 -13.73 -8.93
C GLY A 51 11.66 -12.45 -8.11
N ARG A 52 12.72 -11.68 -7.86
CA ARG A 52 12.61 -10.41 -7.14
C ARG A 52 12.20 -9.29 -8.10
N GLU A 53 11.30 -8.45 -7.63
CA GLU A 53 10.85 -7.28 -8.38
C GLU A 53 11.96 -6.25 -8.53
N GLN A 54 12.22 -5.84 -9.77
CA GLN A 54 13.21 -4.81 -10.12
C GLN A 54 12.56 -3.51 -10.57
N ALA A 55 11.40 -3.59 -11.23
CA ALA A 55 10.63 -2.43 -11.67
C ALA A 55 9.16 -2.80 -11.89
N ARG A 56 8.28 -1.83 -11.85
CA ARG A 56 6.86 -2.00 -12.21
C ARG A 56 6.32 -0.80 -12.98
N THR A 57 5.34 -1.04 -13.80
CA THR A 57 4.58 -0.01 -14.51
C THR A 57 3.14 -0.49 -14.74
N VAL A 58 2.26 0.41 -15.16
CA VAL A 58 0.88 0.06 -15.53
C VAL A 58 0.69 0.34 -17.01
N THR A 59 -0.05 -0.49 -17.71
CA THR A 59 -0.36 -0.29 -19.13
C THR A 59 -1.19 0.97 -19.35
N SER A 60 -0.96 1.65 -20.49
CA SER A 60 -1.75 2.79 -20.94
C SER A 60 -3.11 2.35 -21.51
N ALA A 61 -3.95 3.31 -21.89
CA ALA A 61 -5.21 3.07 -22.59
C ALA A 61 -5.08 2.30 -23.93
N THR A 62 -3.87 2.24 -24.50
CA THR A 62 -3.57 1.46 -25.71
C THR A 62 -2.85 0.14 -25.38
N GLY A 63 -2.72 -0.22 -24.10
CA GLY A 63 -1.97 -1.39 -23.65
C GLY A 63 -0.45 -1.19 -23.65
N GLY A 64 0.06 0.00 -23.96
CA GLY A 64 1.49 0.32 -23.99
C GLY A 64 2.11 0.35 -22.59
N PHE A 65 3.37 -0.08 -22.46
CA PHE A 65 4.12 -0.01 -21.21
C PHE A 65 5.61 0.25 -21.46
N GLU A 66 6.27 0.83 -20.46
CA GLU A 66 7.72 1.04 -20.40
C GLU A 66 8.24 0.64 -19.03
N LEU A 67 9.35 -0.11 -19.01
CA LEU A 67 10.08 -0.52 -17.81
C LEU A 67 11.58 -0.28 -18.00
N ARG A 68 12.26 0.06 -16.92
CA ARG A 68 13.73 0.20 -16.89
C ARG A 68 14.31 -0.84 -15.95
N ALA A 69 15.22 -1.65 -16.47
CA ALA A 69 15.98 -2.58 -15.65
C ALA A 69 17.19 -1.85 -15.04
N PRO A 70 17.51 -2.07 -13.75
CA PRO A 70 18.62 -1.39 -13.08
C PRO A 70 19.99 -1.84 -13.58
N GLN A 71 20.11 -3.05 -14.13
CA GLN A 71 21.35 -3.65 -14.61
C GLN A 71 21.08 -4.65 -15.74
N PRO A 72 22.09 -5.01 -16.56
CA PRO A 72 22.00 -6.13 -17.49
C PRO A 72 21.75 -7.44 -16.75
N GLY A 73 20.97 -8.38 -17.34
CA GLY A 73 20.69 -9.65 -16.71
C GLY A 73 19.53 -10.40 -17.35
N ARG A 74 19.15 -11.50 -16.72
CA ARG A 74 18.00 -12.31 -17.11
C ARG A 74 16.76 -11.85 -16.35
N TYR A 75 15.67 -11.65 -17.10
CA TYR A 75 14.44 -11.11 -16.61
C TYR A 75 13.23 -11.89 -17.14
N ARG A 76 12.09 -11.73 -16.45
CA ARG A 76 10.77 -12.08 -16.96
C ARG A 76 9.77 -10.99 -16.58
N LEU A 77 8.69 -10.91 -17.31
CA LEU A 77 7.60 -10.00 -17.03
C LEU A 77 6.44 -10.76 -16.40
N ARG A 78 5.91 -10.26 -15.30
CA ARG A 78 4.65 -10.69 -14.72
C ARG A 78 3.58 -9.67 -15.04
N VAL A 79 2.46 -10.14 -15.58
CA VAL A 79 1.28 -9.32 -15.86
C VAL A 79 0.22 -9.65 -14.82
N GLN A 80 -0.31 -8.62 -14.18
CA GLN A 80 -1.37 -8.74 -13.19
C GLN A 80 -2.52 -7.82 -13.57
N GLN A 81 -3.74 -8.34 -13.55
CA GLN A 81 -4.97 -7.58 -13.76
C GLN A 81 -5.98 -7.99 -12.69
N ILE A 82 -6.78 -7.03 -12.23
CA ILE A 82 -7.81 -7.29 -11.21
C ILE A 82 -8.79 -8.34 -11.76
N GLY A 83 -9.12 -9.34 -10.94
CA GLY A 83 -10.02 -10.43 -11.34
C GLY A 83 -9.41 -11.51 -12.24
N GLN A 84 -8.12 -11.43 -12.58
CA GLN A 84 -7.41 -12.37 -13.42
C GLN A 84 -6.23 -13.01 -12.69
N ARG A 85 -5.92 -14.26 -13.00
CA ARG A 85 -4.67 -14.90 -12.54
C ARG A 85 -3.48 -14.18 -13.14
N SER A 86 -2.39 -14.07 -12.37
CA SER A 86 -1.15 -13.51 -12.91
C SER A 86 -0.56 -14.42 -13.99
N TRP A 87 -0.04 -13.80 -15.03
CA TRP A 87 0.62 -14.48 -16.13
C TRP A 87 2.08 -14.01 -16.24
N GLU A 88 3.00 -14.92 -16.54
CA GLU A 88 4.43 -14.62 -16.67
C GLU A 88 4.95 -15.00 -18.06
N THR A 89 5.87 -14.17 -18.59
CA THR A 89 6.60 -14.51 -19.81
C THR A 89 7.69 -15.55 -19.53
N PRO A 90 8.17 -16.27 -20.56
CA PRO A 90 9.48 -16.89 -20.48
C PRO A 90 10.56 -15.86 -20.12
N THR A 91 11.66 -16.35 -19.54
CA THR A 91 12.84 -15.52 -19.26
C THR A 91 13.48 -14.99 -20.53
N PHE A 92 14.07 -13.80 -20.45
CA PHE A 92 14.80 -13.17 -21.54
C PHE A 92 15.99 -12.37 -21.02
N ASP A 93 17.00 -12.21 -21.86
CA ASP A 93 18.19 -11.45 -21.53
C ASP A 93 18.01 -9.97 -21.91
N LEU A 94 18.49 -9.07 -21.06
CA LEU A 94 18.69 -7.65 -21.33
C LEU A 94 20.17 -7.35 -21.21
N THR A 95 20.78 -6.94 -22.32
CA THR A 95 22.16 -6.48 -22.34
C THR A 95 22.24 -4.97 -22.09
N GLY A 96 23.44 -4.47 -21.80
CA GLY A 96 23.65 -3.04 -21.56
C GLY A 96 23.15 -2.17 -22.72
N ASN A 97 22.47 -1.07 -22.41
CA ASN A 97 21.91 -0.11 -23.39
C ASN A 97 20.85 -0.68 -24.35
N GLN A 98 20.34 -1.85 -24.09
CA GLN A 98 19.35 -2.48 -24.97
C GLN A 98 17.94 -1.94 -24.73
N ILE A 99 17.26 -1.61 -25.83
CA ILE A 99 15.80 -1.41 -25.86
C ILE A 99 15.16 -2.69 -26.38
N SER A 100 14.51 -3.45 -25.51
CA SER A 100 13.78 -4.67 -25.89
C SER A 100 12.31 -4.32 -26.16
N GLN A 101 11.85 -4.52 -27.40
CA GLN A 101 10.44 -4.35 -27.76
C GLN A 101 9.69 -5.66 -27.63
N ARG A 102 8.52 -5.65 -26.97
CA ARG A 102 7.74 -6.85 -26.68
C ARG A 102 6.24 -6.64 -26.85
N THR A 103 5.58 -7.62 -27.47
CA THR A 103 4.14 -7.73 -27.45
C THR A 103 3.76 -8.89 -26.53
N LEU A 104 3.04 -8.58 -25.45
CA LEU A 104 2.56 -9.56 -24.48
C LEU A 104 1.15 -9.98 -24.87
N ARG A 105 0.98 -11.23 -25.27
CA ARG A 105 -0.33 -11.84 -25.50
C ARG A 105 -0.74 -12.54 -24.22
N VAL A 106 -1.67 -11.93 -23.47
CA VAL A 106 -2.06 -12.39 -22.13
C VAL A 106 -3.35 -13.19 -22.25
N PRO A 107 -3.35 -14.47 -21.83
CA PRO A 107 -4.56 -15.28 -21.84
C PRO A 107 -5.58 -14.75 -20.81
N ASP A 108 -6.86 -14.84 -21.15
CA ASP A 108 -7.93 -14.57 -20.19
C ASP A 108 -8.04 -15.76 -19.20
N GLN A 109 -7.65 -15.54 -17.97
CA GLN A 109 -7.70 -16.55 -16.90
C GLN A 109 -8.40 -15.95 -15.67
N PRO A 110 -9.75 -15.81 -15.71
CA PRO A 110 -10.47 -15.25 -14.58
C PRO A 110 -10.33 -16.13 -13.33
N PHE A 111 -10.38 -15.51 -12.16
CA PHE A 111 -10.55 -16.25 -10.93
C PHE A 111 -11.95 -16.84 -10.88
N GLU A 112 -12.06 -18.13 -10.69
CA GLU A 112 -13.32 -18.79 -10.43
C GLU A 112 -13.53 -18.92 -8.91
N LEU A 113 -14.58 -18.28 -8.41
CA LEU A 113 -15.02 -18.41 -7.03
C LEU A 113 -15.93 -19.64 -6.92
N HIS A 114 -15.33 -20.84 -6.89
CA HIS A 114 -16.11 -22.07 -6.65
C HIS A 114 -16.46 -22.20 -5.18
N GLU A 115 -17.62 -22.80 -4.88
CA GLU A 115 -18.01 -23.18 -3.52
C GLU A 115 -16.96 -24.09 -2.88
N LEU A 116 -16.54 -23.72 -1.68
CA LEU A 116 -15.34 -24.23 -1.05
C LEU A 116 -15.61 -25.49 -0.24
N SER A 117 -14.97 -26.57 -0.62
CA SER A 117 -14.88 -27.77 0.22
C SER A 117 -13.47 -28.32 0.15
N ALA A 118 -12.66 -28.06 1.15
CA ALA A 118 -11.61 -28.94 1.68
C ALA A 118 -10.54 -28.21 2.52
N SER A 119 -10.03 -28.89 3.53
CA SER A 119 -9.19 -28.35 4.60
C SER A 119 -7.71 -28.71 4.47
N ALA A 120 -6.82 -27.70 4.37
CA ALA A 120 -5.41 -27.84 4.71
C ALA A 120 -5.03 -26.91 5.86
N ARG A 121 -4.46 -27.47 6.91
CA ARG A 121 -3.97 -26.72 8.06
C ARG A 121 -2.51 -26.31 7.81
N ARG A 122 -2.22 -25.01 7.82
CA ARG A 122 -0.85 -24.55 8.12
C ARG A 122 -0.61 -24.72 9.61
N PRO A 123 0.60 -25.14 10.08
CA PRO A 123 0.86 -25.46 11.48
C PRO A 123 0.46 -24.38 12.48
N ASN A 124 0.48 -23.11 12.09
CA ASN A 124 0.20 -21.95 12.94
C ASN A 124 -1.08 -21.17 12.57
N CYS A 125 -1.83 -21.65 11.58
CA CYS A 125 -3.07 -21.04 11.10
C CYS A 125 -4.15 -22.12 10.93
N ALA A 126 -5.30 -21.95 11.55
CA ALA A 126 -6.47 -22.78 11.27
C ALA A 126 -7.15 -22.24 9.99
N ILE A 127 -6.75 -22.73 8.81
CA ILE A 127 -7.30 -22.33 7.51
C ILE A 127 -7.69 -23.57 6.75
N THR A 128 -8.85 -23.54 6.04
CA THR A 128 -9.26 -24.56 5.07
C THR A 128 -8.56 -24.37 3.72
N LEU A 129 -8.32 -25.44 2.95
CA LEU A 129 -7.59 -25.37 1.65
C LEU A 129 -8.29 -24.48 0.62
N GLY A 130 -9.62 -24.51 0.59
CA GLY A 130 -10.41 -23.64 -0.28
C GLY A 130 -10.22 -22.17 0.07
N ASP A 131 -10.20 -21.82 1.37
CA ASP A 131 -9.89 -20.48 1.86
C ASP A 131 -8.48 -20.02 1.48
N ALA A 132 -7.51 -20.95 1.43
CA ALA A 132 -6.11 -20.62 1.08
C ALA A 132 -5.96 -20.20 -0.40
N THR A 133 -6.62 -20.89 -1.34
CA THR A 133 -6.57 -20.55 -2.76
C THR A 133 -7.33 -19.26 -3.05
N LEU A 134 -8.55 -19.13 -2.52
CA LEU A 134 -9.34 -17.91 -2.65
C LEU A 134 -8.65 -16.75 -1.95
N GLY A 135 -8.08 -16.96 -0.77
CA GLY A 135 -7.29 -15.97 -0.06
C GLY A 135 -6.09 -15.48 -0.87
N ALA A 136 -5.36 -16.38 -1.54
CA ALA A 136 -4.25 -16.01 -2.41
C ALA A 136 -4.71 -15.17 -3.62
N ASN A 137 -5.82 -15.53 -4.24
CA ASN A 137 -6.40 -14.78 -5.35
C ASN A 137 -6.86 -13.39 -4.93
N LEU A 138 -7.54 -13.27 -3.78
CA LEU A 138 -7.97 -11.99 -3.22
C LEU A 138 -6.77 -11.11 -2.83
N LEU A 139 -5.72 -11.69 -2.26
CA LEU A 139 -4.49 -10.97 -1.96
C LEU A 139 -3.81 -10.45 -3.24
N GLN A 140 -3.77 -11.26 -4.29
CA GLN A 140 -3.25 -10.80 -5.58
C GLN A 140 -4.10 -9.66 -6.16
N ALA A 141 -5.42 -9.76 -6.10
CA ALA A 141 -6.33 -8.69 -6.52
C ALA A 141 -6.11 -7.40 -5.70
N ALA A 142 -5.94 -7.53 -4.37
CA ALA A 142 -5.61 -6.40 -3.50
C ALA A 142 -4.25 -5.77 -3.86
N GLN A 143 -3.21 -6.59 -4.03
CA GLN A 143 -1.89 -6.12 -4.42
C GLN A 143 -1.95 -5.31 -5.71
N THR A 144 -2.66 -5.84 -6.71
CA THR A 144 -2.84 -5.17 -7.99
C THR A 144 -3.61 -3.86 -7.83
N SER A 145 -4.72 -3.85 -7.09
CA SER A 145 -5.53 -2.65 -6.83
C SER A 145 -4.74 -1.55 -6.13
N LEU A 146 -3.99 -1.90 -5.08
CA LEU A 146 -3.18 -0.95 -4.32
C LEU A 146 -2.01 -0.40 -5.15
N ALA A 147 -1.36 -1.26 -5.95
CA ALA A 147 -0.29 -0.81 -6.85
C ALA A 147 -0.81 0.10 -7.97
N LEU A 148 -2.02 -0.16 -8.48
CA LEU A 148 -2.69 0.71 -9.46
C LEU A 148 -3.03 2.07 -8.85
N ALA A 149 -3.57 2.10 -7.63
CA ALA A 149 -3.89 3.34 -6.92
C ALA A 149 -2.63 4.21 -6.69
N GLU A 150 -1.54 3.60 -6.25
CA GLU A 150 -0.27 4.29 -6.07
C GLU A 150 0.32 4.80 -7.40
N ALA A 151 0.21 4.02 -8.48
CA ALA A 151 0.66 4.41 -9.81
C ALA A 151 -0.16 5.56 -10.39
N GLU A 152 -1.46 5.61 -10.17
CA GLU A 152 -2.34 6.69 -10.63
C GLU A 152 -1.93 8.02 -10.00
N ILE A 153 -1.73 8.04 -8.67
CA ILE A 153 -1.30 9.25 -7.96
C ILE A 153 0.05 9.74 -8.48
N ARG A 154 1.00 8.83 -8.71
CA ARG A 154 2.36 9.19 -9.19
C ARG A 154 2.41 9.64 -10.65
N ARG A 155 1.49 9.16 -11.48
CA ARG A 155 1.49 9.51 -12.92
C ARG A 155 1.16 10.97 -13.22
N GLY A 156 0.50 11.65 -12.29
CA GLY A 156 0.15 13.06 -12.45
C GLY A 156 -0.82 13.37 -13.60
N LYS A 157 -1.53 12.36 -14.14
CA LYS A 157 -2.58 12.57 -15.13
C LYS A 157 -3.76 13.36 -14.57
N ARG A 158 -3.96 13.22 -13.27
CA ARG A 158 -4.93 13.95 -12.46
C ARG A 158 -4.27 14.49 -11.22
N SER A 159 -4.81 15.55 -10.69
CA SER A 159 -4.49 16.00 -9.33
C SER A 159 -5.74 15.87 -8.46
N TYR A 160 -5.51 15.45 -7.24
CA TYR A 160 -6.55 15.19 -6.24
C TYR A 160 -6.39 16.21 -5.12
N GLU A 161 -7.30 17.15 -5.03
CA GLU A 161 -7.40 18.04 -3.88
C GLU A 161 -8.02 17.27 -2.74
N THR A 162 -7.46 17.40 -1.55
CA THR A 162 -7.87 16.67 -0.37
C THR A 162 -8.19 17.64 0.78
N GLU A 163 -9.15 17.25 1.58
CA GLU A 163 -9.39 17.82 2.88
C GLU A 163 -8.87 16.84 3.92
N THR A 164 -7.83 17.21 4.61
CA THR A 164 -7.22 16.42 5.68
C THR A 164 -7.55 17.02 7.02
N TYR A 165 -7.69 16.17 8.03
CA TYR A 165 -8.01 16.62 9.39
C TYR A 165 -7.17 15.89 10.43
N ARG A 166 -6.97 16.58 11.56
CA ARG A 166 -6.50 16.02 12.81
C ARG A 166 -7.39 16.54 13.93
N ARG A 167 -7.86 15.63 14.79
CA ARG A 167 -8.67 15.99 15.96
C ARG A 167 -8.43 14.99 17.09
N VAL A 168 -8.68 15.41 18.31
CA VAL A 168 -8.72 14.52 19.48
C VAL A 168 -10.19 14.25 19.79
N VAL A 169 -10.59 12.98 19.82
CA VAL A 169 -11.93 12.54 20.18
C VAL A 169 -11.87 11.95 21.57
N PRO A 170 -12.27 12.69 22.63
CA PRO A 170 -12.24 12.17 23.98
C PRO A 170 -13.30 11.07 24.19
N VAL A 171 -13.11 10.24 25.20
CA VAL A 171 -14.11 9.21 25.58
C VAL A 171 -15.45 9.85 25.96
N VAL A 172 -15.40 11.05 26.52
CA VAL A 172 -16.57 11.84 26.92
C VAL A 172 -16.39 13.29 26.50
N GLY A 173 -17.35 13.82 25.76
CA GLY A 173 -17.32 15.19 25.25
C GLY A 173 -17.19 15.31 23.74
N PRO A 174 -17.24 16.52 23.19
CA PRO A 174 -17.05 16.79 21.78
C PRO A 174 -15.57 16.63 21.37
N PRO A 175 -15.27 16.49 20.07
CA PRO A 175 -13.91 16.53 19.57
C PRO A 175 -13.19 17.84 19.94
N GLU A 176 -11.92 17.71 20.32
CA GLU A 176 -11.02 18.81 20.69
C GLU A 176 -9.90 18.94 19.63
N ASP A 177 -9.21 20.08 19.63
CA ASP A 177 -8.00 20.34 18.81
C ASP A 177 -8.20 19.99 17.32
N SER A 178 -9.38 20.32 16.78
CA SER A 178 -9.71 20.01 15.39
C SER A 178 -9.00 20.97 14.44
N ILE A 179 -8.16 20.41 13.58
CA ILE A 179 -7.47 21.14 12.50
C ILE A 179 -7.91 20.50 11.19
N VAL A 180 -8.33 21.34 10.22
CA VAL A 180 -8.66 20.93 8.86
C VAL A 180 -7.75 21.68 7.89
N VAL A 181 -7.14 20.97 6.94
CA VAL A 181 -6.21 21.54 5.97
C VAL A 181 -6.59 21.05 4.58
N GLN A 182 -6.60 21.97 3.62
CA GLN A 182 -6.67 21.66 2.20
C GLN A 182 -5.26 21.32 1.71
N ASP A 183 -5.11 20.18 1.03
CA ASP A 183 -3.83 19.68 0.56
C ASP A 183 -4.01 18.92 -0.77
N ARG A 184 -2.96 18.32 -1.28
CA ARG A 184 -2.98 17.45 -2.47
C ARG A 184 -2.53 16.06 -2.13
N LEU A 185 -3.20 15.07 -2.68
CA LEU A 185 -2.78 13.68 -2.57
C LEU A 185 -1.55 13.45 -3.47
N THR A 186 -0.39 13.32 -2.88
CA THR A 186 0.89 13.13 -3.60
C THR A 186 1.47 11.72 -3.43
N GLY A 187 0.83 10.87 -2.62
CA GLY A 187 1.29 9.52 -2.32
C GLY A 187 0.27 8.72 -1.51
N TRP A 188 0.75 7.69 -0.85
CA TRP A 188 -0.10 6.88 0.03
C TRP A 188 -0.65 7.73 1.18
N PRO A 189 -1.96 7.71 1.45
CA PRO A 189 -2.60 8.70 2.32
C PRO A 189 -2.33 8.51 3.82
N ILE A 190 -1.92 7.33 4.25
CA ILE A 190 -1.54 7.04 5.64
C ILE A 190 -0.03 6.85 5.69
N GLN A 191 0.62 7.48 6.68
CA GLN A 191 2.05 7.32 6.87
C GLN A 191 2.43 5.84 6.99
N SER A 192 3.30 5.37 6.12
CA SER A 192 3.90 4.03 6.13
C SER A 192 5.41 4.14 6.27
N ALA A 193 6.06 3.04 6.56
CA ALA A 193 7.51 2.97 6.66
C ALA A 193 8.06 1.86 5.76
N ASP A 194 9.38 1.82 5.63
CA ASP A 194 10.06 0.76 4.89
C ASP A 194 9.72 -0.62 5.46
N PRO A 195 9.40 -1.63 4.63
CA PRO A 195 9.00 -2.96 5.09
C PRO A 195 10.01 -3.66 6.00
N ASP A 196 11.32 -3.49 5.75
CA ASP A 196 12.36 -4.09 6.60
C ASP A 196 12.48 -3.36 7.94
N SER A 197 12.23 -2.05 7.97
CA SER A 197 12.09 -1.29 9.21
C SER A 197 10.90 -1.78 10.01
N LEU A 198 9.72 -1.88 9.40
CA LEU A 198 8.50 -2.37 10.07
C LEU A 198 8.64 -3.81 10.57
N ARG A 199 9.37 -4.66 9.85
CA ARG A 199 9.68 -6.02 10.29
C ARG A 199 10.51 -6.04 11.58
N LYS A 200 11.44 -5.10 11.74
CA LYS A 200 12.36 -5.02 12.89
C LYS A 200 11.75 -4.28 14.07
N THR A 201 11.11 -3.14 13.82
CA THR A 201 10.66 -2.21 14.87
C THR A 201 9.14 -2.22 15.07
N GLY A 202 8.38 -2.79 14.11
CA GLY A 202 6.93 -2.87 14.15
C GLY A 202 6.20 -1.64 13.63
N PHE A 203 4.88 -1.72 13.60
CA PHE A 203 3.98 -0.65 13.16
C PHE A 203 3.78 0.45 14.22
N VAL A 204 4.13 0.19 15.47
CA VAL A 204 4.05 1.15 16.57
C VAL A 204 5.46 1.35 17.10
N GLN A 205 6.03 2.54 16.90
CA GLN A 205 7.43 2.84 17.20
C GLN A 205 7.54 3.94 18.26
N GLY A 206 8.36 3.70 19.25
CA GLY A 206 8.51 4.54 20.44
C GLY A 206 7.54 4.15 21.56
N ASP A 207 7.70 4.80 22.69
CA ASP A 207 6.92 4.58 23.91
C ASP A 207 6.32 5.88 24.42
N TRP A 208 5.27 5.76 25.21
CA TRP A 208 4.79 6.88 26.01
C TRP A 208 5.81 7.20 27.11
N PRO A 209 6.07 8.49 27.41
CA PRO A 209 6.91 8.86 28.54
C PRO A 209 6.34 8.32 29.86
N ALA A 210 7.13 8.29 30.91
CA ALA A 210 6.63 7.90 32.22
C ALA A 210 5.49 8.85 32.66
N PRO A 211 4.39 8.33 33.25
CA PRO A 211 3.30 9.19 33.71
C PRO A 211 3.78 10.14 34.80
N SER A 212 3.50 11.43 34.64
CA SER A 212 3.91 12.50 35.56
C SER A 212 2.74 13.44 35.84
N PRO A 213 2.49 13.83 37.08
CA PRO A 213 1.46 14.82 37.41
C PRO A 213 1.72 16.20 36.79
N MET A 214 2.97 16.48 36.42
CA MET A 214 3.37 17.75 35.79
C MET A 214 3.03 17.78 34.30
N ASN A 215 2.70 16.63 33.71
CA ASN A 215 2.27 16.50 32.29
C ASN A 215 1.12 15.49 32.24
N ASP A 216 -0.08 15.97 32.50
CA ASP A 216 -1.30 15.16 32.58
C ASP A 216 -1.75 14.62 31.20
N ARG A 217 -1.35 15.29 30.10
CA ARG A 217 -1.57 14.87 28.70
C ARG A 217 -0.25 14.94 27.93
N PRO A 218 0.57 13.90 27.91
CA PRO A 218 1.81 13.93 27.14
C PRO A 218 1.53 13.96 25.64
N GLU A 219 2.16 14.88 24.93
CA GLU A 219 2.05 15.03 23.48
C GLU A 219 2.99 14.07 22.72
N ASN A 220 4.11 13.72 23.33
CA ASN A 220 5.15 12.88 22.73
C ASN A 220 4.87 11.40 23.03
N GLY A 221 4.11 10.77 22.14
CA GLY A 221 3.83 9.33 22.20
C GLY A 221 4.43 8.58 21.02
N PRO A 222 4.14 7.27 20.93
CA PRO A 222 4.61 6.44 19.83
C PRO A 222 4.03 6.89 18.48
N THR A 223 4.82 6.69 17.44
CA THR A 223 4.37 6.87 16.05
C THR A 223 3.68 5.61 15.55
N TYR A 224 2.53 5.78 14.93
CA TYR A 224 1.73 4.70 14.34
C TYR A 224 1.87 4.73 12.81
N PHE A 225 2.34 3.63 12.23
CA PHE A 225 2.49 3.46 10.78
C PHE A 225 1.40 2.55 10.26
N GLY A 226 0.66 2.99 9.24
CA GLY A 226 -0.30 2.15 8.54
C GLY A 226 0.37 1.19 7.54
N PRO A 227 -0.29 0.10 7.17
CA PRO A 227 0.18 -0.77 6.11
C PRO A 227 -0.06 -0.14 4.73
N ASP A 228 0.86 -0.39 3.81
CA ASP A 228 0.71 -0.10 2.38
C ASP A 228 0.91 -1.38 1.55
N ALA A 229 0.82 -1.25 0.22
CA ALA A 229 0.99 -2.38 -0.68
C ALA A 229 2.38 -3.04 -0.55
N ARG A 230 3.41 -2.26 -0.23
CA ARG A 230 4.79 -2.76 -0.08
C ARG A 230 4.94 -3.65 1.14
N VAL A 231 4.12 -3.44 2.17
CA VAL A 231 4.17 -4.18 3.43
C VAL A 231 3.27 -5.40 3.40
N LEU A 232 1.99 -5.23 3.02
CA LEU A 232 0.96 -6.28 3.10
C LEU A 232 1.26 -7.53 2.26
N PHE A 233 2.09 -7.39 1.21
CA PHE A 233 2.38 -8.48 0.28
C PHE A 233 3.84 -8.96 0.32
N THR A 234 4.59 -8.57 1.36
CA THR A 234 5.91 -9.14 1.62
C THR A 234 5.80 -10.59 2.11
N ASP A 235 6.79 -11.42 1.77
CA ASP A 235 6.88 -12.78 2.29
C ASP A 235 6.87 -12.82 3.81
N TRP A 236 7.48 -11.80 4.44
CA TRP A 236 7.47 -11.64 5.89
C TRP A 236 6.04 -11.47 6.43
N PHE A 237 5.26 -10.52 5.87
CA PHE A 237 3.90 -10.24 6.35
C PHE A 237 3.00 -11.47 6.12
N LEU A 238 3.03 -12.02 4.92
CA LEU A 238 2.24 -13.21 4.56
C LEU A 238 2.64 -14.45 5.38
N GLY A 239 3.93 -14.58 5.73
CA GLY A 239 4.44 -15.67 6.58
C GLY A 239 4.08 -15.53 8.06
N SER A 240 3.88 -14.30 8.54
CA SER A 240 3.57 -13.99 9.94
C SER A 240 2.08 -13.77 10.23
N HIS A 241 1.21 -13.78 9.21
CA HIS A 241 -0.23 -13.58 9.36
C HIS A 241 -1.03 -14.74 8.75
N CYS A 242 -2.14 -15.05 9.39
CA CYS A 242 -3.14 -15.98 8.90
C CYS A 242 -4.19 -15.22 8.11
N ILE A 243 -4.50 -15.67 6.90
CA ILE A 243 -5.53 -15.12 6.04
C ILE A 243 -6.73 -16.06 6.04
N SER A 244 -7.94 -15.54 6.26
CA SER A 244 -9.20 -16.26 6.13
C SER A 244 -10.15 -15.47 5.24
N VAL A 245 -11.01 -16.17 4.50
CA VAL A 245 -12.00 -15.55 3.63
C VAL A 245 -13.38 -15.78 4.21
N GLU A 246 -14.16 -14.72 4.30
CA GLU A 246 -15.55 -14.75 4.70
C GLU A 246 -16.41 -14.25 3.55
N THR A 247 -17.36 -15.06 3.12
CA THR A 247 -18.43 -14.65 2.22
C THR A 247 -19.65 -14.27 3.05
N SER A 248 -20.25 -13.11 2.77
CA SER A 248 -21.47 -12.72 3.47
C SER A 248 -22.65 -13.49 2.90
N ASP A 249 -23.18 -14.46 3.66
CA ASP A 249 -24.42 -15.17 3.32
C ASP A 249 -25.68 -14.40 3.77
N ARG A 250 -25.52 -13.23 4.39
CA ARG A 250 -26.63 -12.42 4.90
C ARG A 250 -26.97 -11.29 3.93
N GLY A 251 -27.93 -11.55 3.05
CA GLY A 251 -28.76 -10.52 2.39
C GLY A 251 -28.09 -9.57 1.39
N ASP A 252 -26.85 -9.18 1.55
CA ASP A 252 -26.06 -8.41 0.61
C ASP A 252 -24.89 -9.26 0.09
N SER A 253 -25.23 -10.06 -0.93
CA SER A 253 -24.31 -11.05 -1.52
C SER A 253 -23.24 -10.43 -2.41
N SER A 254 -23.04 -9.11 -2.35
CA SER A 254 -22.14 -8.38 -3.25
C SER A 254 -20.69 -8.30 -2.79
N SER A 255 -20.39 -8.63 -1.53
CA SER A 255 -19.04 -8.48 -0.97
C SER A 255 -18.39 -9.79 -0.50
N VAL A 256 -17.07 -9.87 -0.63
CA VAL A 256 -16.20 -10.89 -0.06
C VAL A 256 -15.11 -10.22 0.76
N VAL A 257 -14.77 -10.78 1.92
CA VAL A 257 -13.84 -10.18 2.87
C VAL A 257 -12.68 -11.14 3.13
N ALA A 258 -11.46 -10.71 2.85
CA ALA A 258 -10.26 -11.39 3.30
C ALA A 258 -9.78 -10.78 4.61
N ARG A 259 -9.82 -11.57 5.70
CA ARG A 259 -9.32 -11.15 7.02
C ARG A 259 -7.90 -11.63 7.22
N PHE A 260 -7.07 -10.79 7.79
CA PHE A 260 -5.73 -11.16 8.23
C PHE A 260 -5.58 -10.95 9.74
N LYS A 261 -4.89 -11.86 10.40
CA LYS A 261 -4.58 -11.77 11.83
C LYS A 261 -3.21 -12.39 12.09
N PRO A 262 -2.50 -11.93 13.14
CA PRO A 262 -1.21 -12.51 13.49
C PRO A 262 -1.29 -14.03 13.67
N ALA A 263 -0.33 -14.78 13.12
CA ALA A 263 -0.16 -16.20 13.37
C ALA A 263 0.21 -16.44 14.83
N LYS A 264 -0.03 -17.67 15.35
CA LYS A 264 0.42 -18.04 16.70
C LYS A 264 1.93 -17.84 16.83
N GLY A 265 2.35 -17.09 17.84
CA GLY A 265 3.76 -16.74 18.07
C GLY A 265 4.20 -15.41 17.47
N THR A 266 3.39 -14.78 16.63
CA THR A 266 3.64 -13.41 16.16
C THR A 266 3.06 -12.44 17.19
N HIS A 267 3.91 -11.75 17.90
CA HIS A 267 3.55 -10.81 18.98
C HIS A 267 4.24 -9.46 18.81
N GLY A 268 3.79 -8.48 19.60
CA GLY A 268 4.44 -7.18 19.69
C GLY A 268 4.06 -6.21 18.58
N ALA A 269 4.95 -5.24 18.36
CA ALA A 269 4.70 -4.08 17.51
C ALA A 269 4.52 -4.42 16.01
N ALA A 270 5.00 -5.59 15.56
CA ALA A 270 4.82 -6.08 14.19
C ALA A 270 3.45 -6.74 13.92
N ALA A 271 2.65 -6.98 14.97
CA ALA A 271 1.36 -7.67 14.85
C ALA A 271 0.26 -6.70 14.43
N LEU A 272 -0.35 -6.97 13.28
CA LEU A 272 -1.45 -6.23 12.69
C LEU A 272 -2.62 -7.18 12.40
N GLN A 273 -3.85 -6.77 12.66
CA GLN A 273 -5.03 -7.52 12.24
C GLN A 273 -5.94 -6.63 11.43
N GLY A 274 -6.70 -7.19 10.50
CA GLY A 274 -7.57 -6.38 9.68
C GLY A 274 -8.30 -7.16 8.61
N SER A 275 -8.84 -6.43 7.63
CA SER A 275 -9.60 -6.99 6.54
C SER A 275 -9.48 -6.16 5.27
N LEU A 276 -9.55 -6.86 4.15
CA LEU A 276 -9.68 -6.33 2.81
C LEU A 276 -11.07 -6.70 2.30
N ALA A 277 -11.90 -5.72 1.98
CA ALA A 277 -13.24 -5.93 1.45
C ALA A 277 -13.26 -5.71 -0.06
N PHE A 278 -13.86 -6.65 -0.79
CA PHE A 278 -13.91 -6.67 -2.25
C PHE A 278 -15.34 -6.77 -2.75
N ASP A 279 -15.60 -6.23 -3.92
CA ASP A 279 -16.75 -6.60 -4.71
C ASP A 279 -16.62 -8.06 -5.17
N ARG A 280 -17.66 -8.85 -4.98
CA ARG A 280 -17.64 -10.30 -5.29
C ARG A 280 -17.52 -10.60 -6.77
N ARG A 281 -18.05 -9.75 -7.65
CA ARG A 281 -18.08 -10.00 -9.10
C ARG A 281 -16.80 -9.53 -9.79
N SER A 282 -16.38 -8.33 -9.46
CA SER A 282 -15.22 -7.69 -10.09
C SER A 282 -13.92 -7.96 -9.35
N LEU A 283 -13.95 -8.46 -8.11
CA LEU A 283 -12.83 -8.61 -7.17
C LEU A 283 -12.09 -7.28 -6.93
N THR A 284 -12.80 -6.18 -7.07
CA THR A 284 -12.24 -4.87 -6.84
C THR A 284 -12.21 -4.56 -5.35
N LEU A 285 -11.09 -4.02 -4.88
CA LEU A 285 -10.89 -3.67 -3.47
C LEU A 285 -11.68 -2.41 -3.12
N HIS A 286 -12.60 -2.49 -2.14
CA HIS A 286 -13.35 -1.36 -1.63
C HIS A 286 -12.71 -0.69 -0.43
N SER A 287 -12.21 -1.50 0.50
CA SER A 287 -11.60 -0.95 1.70
C SER A 287 -10.51 -1.86 2.28
N LEU A 288 -9.58 -1.22 2.97
CA LEU A 288 -8.60 -1.83 3.85
C LEU A 288 -8.87 -1.31 5.27
N ASN A 289 -9.21 -2.20 6.19
CA ASN A 289 -9.35 -1.90 7.60
C ASN A 289 -8.26 -2.61 8.38
N PHE A 290 -7.68 -1.95 9.39
CA PHE A 290 -6.64 -2.55 10.21
C PHE A 290 -6.66 -2.05 11.65
N GLN A 291 -6.15 -2.88 12.56
CA GLN A 291 -5.96 -2.59 13.97
C GLN A 291 -4.57 -3.04 14.41
N PHE A 292 -3.93 -2.25 15.25
CA PHE A 292 -2.64 -2.59 15.84
C PHE A 292 -2.88 -3.56 17.01
N ALA A 293 -2.22 -4.71 16.97
CA ALA A 293 -2.28 -5.67 18.07
C ALA A 293 -1.42 -5.21 19.26
N ALA A 294 -0.30 -4.53 18.97
CA ALA A 294 0.49 -3.87 20.00
C ALA A 294 -0.21 -2.60 20.48
N ARG A 295 -0.60 -2.58 21.74
CA ARG A 295 -1.24 -1.44 22.38
C ARG A 295 -0.86 -1.34 23.85
N PRO A 296 -0.83 -0.15 24.42
CA PRO A 296 -0.64 0.03 25.85
C PRO A 296 -1.76 -0.69 26.63
N ARG A 297 -1.43 -1.19 27.82
CA ARG A 297 -2.41 -1.89 28.69
C ARG A 297 -3.61 -1.03 29.08
N TRP A 298 -3.42 0.29 29.16
CA TRP A 298 -4.47 1.26 29.48
C TRP A 298 -5.40 1.58 28.31
N ALA A 299 -5.02 1.20 27.09
CA ALA A 299 -5.81 1.44 25.89
C ALA A 299 -6.67 0.20 25.55
N PRO A 300 -8.01 0.33 25.38
CA PRO A 300 -8.86 -0.78 25.01
C PRO A 300 -8.60 -1.26 23.59
N SER A 301 -9.04 -2.47 23.28
CA SER A 301 -9.00 -2.99 21.90
C SER A 301 -9.81 -2.09 20.97
N GLY A 302 -9.29 -1.87 19.75
CA GLY A 302 -9.92 -1.00 18.74
C GLY A 302 -9.64 0.50 18.90
N SER A 303 -8.92 0.94 19.95
CA SER A 303 -8.53 2.35 20.10
C SER A 303 -7.40 2.77 19.15
N ALA A 304 -6.70 1.82 18.52
CA ALA A 304 -5.64 2.07 17.56
C ALA A 304 -5.88 1.26 16.29
N GLY A 305 -5.87 1.93 15.14
CA GLY A 305 -6.12 1.29 13.85
C GLY A 305 -6.43 2.32 12.78
N GLY A 306 -6.85 1.87 11.61
CA GLY A 306 -7.19 2.76 10.52
C GLY A 306 -8.03 2.09 9.45
N GLU A 307 -8.46 2.91 8.50
CA GLU A 307 -9.24 2.51 7.35
C GLU A 307 -8.82 3.31 6.14
N ILE A 308 -8.83 2.67 4.97
CA ILE A 308 -8.72 3.34 3.67
C ILE A 308 -9.85 2.82 2.80
N GLN A 309 -10.63 3.73 2.24
CA GLN A 309 -11.68 3.46 1.26
C GLN A 309 -11.18 3.83 -0.14
N PHE A 310 -11.48 3.00 -1.11
CA PHE A 310 -11.06 3.18 -2.49
C PHE A 310 -12.27 3.43 -3.39
N GLY A 311 -12.08 4.29 -4.39
CA GLY A 311 -13.02 4.53 -5.46
C GLY A 311 -12.42 4.19 -6.82
N ARG A 312 -13.28 3.97 -7.81
CA ARG A 312 -12.89 3.68 -9.18
C ARG A 312 -13.29 4.81 -10.11
N LEU A 313 -12.33 5.30 -10.86
CA LEU A 313 -12.52 6.33 -11.88
C LEU A 313 -13.21 5.76 -13.14
N PRO A 314 -13.81 6.59 -14.02
CA PRO A 314 -14.46 6.14 -15.25
C PRO A 314 -13.52 5.39 -16.21
N ASP A 315 -12.23 5.71 -16.22
CA ASP A 315 -11.19 5.01 -16.98
C ASP A 315 -10.66 3.76 -16.28
N GLY A 316 -11.25 3.40 -15.12
CA GLY A 316 -10.96 2.21 -14.35
C GLY A 316 -9.90 2.38 -13.27
N ALA A 317 -9.15 3.49 -13.25
CA ALA A 317 -8.10 3.73 -12.27
C ALA A 317 -8.63 3.77 -10.83
N TRP A 318 -7.82 3.30 -9.89
CA TRP A 318 -8.16 3.23 -8.46
C TRP A 318 -7.53 4.37 -7.70
N VAL A 319 -8.27 4.92 -6.73
CA VAL A 319 -7.82 6.05 -5.91
C VAL A 319 -8.30 5.84 -4.48
N PRO A 320 -7.46 6.09 -3.44
CA PRO A 320 -7.95 6.23 -2.08
C PRO A 320 -8.81 7.50 -1.99
N VAL A 321 -10.10 7.32 -1.63
CA VAL A 321 -11.07 8.43 -1.58
C VAL A 321 -11.30 8.97 -0.18
N ARG A 322 -11.12 8.10 0.82
CA ARG A 322 -11.23 8.46 2.24
C ARG A 322 -10.30 7.59 3.06
N TRP A 323 -9.70 8.17 4.08
CA TRP A 323 -8.81 7.44 5.00
C TRP A 323 -8.87 8.01 6.40
N GLN A 324 -8.55 7.16 7.37
CA GLN A 324 -8.48 7.52 8.77
C GLN A 324 -7.44 6.66 9.48
N LEU A 325 -6.68 7.26 10.37
CA LEU A 325 -5.81 6.60 11.35
C LEU A 325 -6.19 7.06 12.74
N ARG A 326 -6.32 6.14 13.69
CA ARG A 326 -6.61 6.42 15.09
C ARG A 326 -5.50 5.90 15.98
N ALA A 327 -5.12 6.69 16.97
CA ALA A 327 -4.17 6.31 17.99
C ALA A 327 -4.66 6.74 19.37
N PRO A 328 -4.50 5.92 20.43
CA PRO A 328 -4.99 6.23 21.75
C PRO A 328 -4.19 7.38 22.38
N VAL A 329 -4.88 8.26 23.09
CA VAL A 329 -4.29 9.35 23.84
C VAL A 329 -4.51 9.10 25.33
N PRO A 330 -3.44 9.09 26.16
CA PRO A 330 -3.56 8.92 27.59
C PRO A 330 -3.87 10.21 28.32
N LYS A 331 -4.38 10.07 29.54
CA LYS A 331 -4.27 11.08 30.60
C LYS A 331 -3.69 10.46 31.87
N VAL A 332 -3.00 11.26 32.64
CA VAL A 332 -2.47 10.84 33.95
C VAL A 332 -3.56 10.97 35.00
N VAL A 333 -3.70 9.98 35.86
CA VAL A 333 -4.70 9.96 36.95
C VAL A 333 -4.11 9.33 38.22
N GLY A 334 -4.66 9.77 39.38
CA GLY A 334 -4.39 9.19 40.70
C GLY A 334 -3.18 9.82 41.42
N GLU A 335 -3.10 9.61 42.74
CA GLU A 335 -1.97 10.05 43.59
C GLU A 335 -0.66 9.39 43.17
N VAL A 336 -0.71 8.10 42.82
CA VAL A 336 0.36 7.41 42.12
C VAL A 336 0.07 7.56 40.61
N PRO A 337 0.89 8.33 39.88
CA PRO A 337 0.64 8.63 38.47
C PRO A 337 0.53 7.39 37.62
N ARG A 338 -0.56 7.24 36.90
CA ARG A 338 -0.79 6.16 35.93
C ARG A 338 -1.58 6.65 34.74
N TYR A 339 -1.39 6.01 33.59
CA TYR A 339 -2.15 6.32 32.39
C TYR A 339 -3.54 5.68 32.42
N ARG A 340 -4.54 6.45 31.94
CA ARG A 340 -5.84 6.00 31.48
C ARG A 340 -6.11 6.56 30.12
N LEU A 341 -7.01 5.92 29.35
CA LEU A 341 -7.45 6.43 28.08
C LEU A 341 -8.19 7.78 28.30
N PHE A 342 -7.69 8.82 27.67
CA PHE A 342 -8.40 10.09 27.53
C PHE A 342 -9.35 10.05 26.33
N GLY A 343 -8.85 9.59 25.16
CA GLY A 343 -9.54 9.52 23.91
C GLY A 343 -8.65 8.92 22.83
N VAL A 344 -8.96 9.26 21.59
CA VAL A 344 -8.14 8.90 20.42
C VAL A 344 -7.81 10.17 19.63
N VAL A 345 -6.59 10.28 19.15
CA VAL A 345 -6.28 11.21 18.07
C VAL A 345 -6.70 10.55 16.77
N GLU A 346 -7.50 11.24 15.98
CA GLU A 346 -7.88 10.85 14.62
C GLU A 346 -7.16 11.76 13.63
N THR A 347 -6.42 11.16 12.72
CA THR A 347 -5.89 11.83 11.54
C THR A 347 -6.49 11.17 10.32
N GLY A 348 -6.94 11.95 9.36
CA GLY A 348 -7.58 11.38 8.18
C GLY A 348 -7.77 12.42 7.09
N GLY A 349 -8.48 12.00 6.05
CA GLY A 349 -8.80 12.90 4.97
C GLY A 349 -9.75 12.26 3.95
N ARG A 350 -10.13 13.08 3.00
CA ARG A 350 -10.96 12.69 1.86
C ARG A 350 -10.51 13.44 0.61
N VAL A 351 -10.76 12.86 -0.54
CA VAL A 351 -10.68 13.60 -1.80
C VAL A 351 -11.86 14.58 -1.85
N ALA A 352 -11.56 15.86 -2.05
CA ALA A 352 -12.53 16.95 -2.09
C ALA A 352 -12.82 17.40 -3.54
N ALA A 353 -11.81 17.34 -4.43
CA ALA A 353 -11.98 17.63 -5.84
C ALA A 353 -10.96 16.85 -6.69
N VAL A 354 -11.29 16.67 -7.97
CA VAL A 354 -10.43 16.03 -8.97
C VAL A 354 -10.24 16.96 -10.16
N TYR A 355 -8.99 17.10 -10.60
CA TYR A 355 -8.63 17.92 -11.76
C TYR A 355 -7.90 17.07 -12.81
N ASN A 356 -8.19 17.33 -14.09
CA ASN A 356 -7.49 16.70 -15.20
C ASN A 356 -6.07 17.28 -15.40
N ALA A 357 -5.35 16.78 -16.40
CA ALA A 357 -3.98 17.23 -16.69
C ALA A 357 -3.90 18.72 -17.07
N GLU A 358 -4.96 19.28 -17.61
CA GLU A 358 -5.10 20.68 -17.98
C GLU A 358 -5.47 21.59 -16.80
N GLY A 359 -5.65 21.01 -15.60
CA GLY A 359 -6.03 21.75 -14.39
C GLY A 359 -7.51 22.11 -14.32
N GLN A 360 -8.35 21.52 -15.15
CA GLN A 360 -9.81 21.71 -15.14
C GLN A 360 -10.45 20.66 -14.23
N ARG A 361 -11.52 21.06 -13.53
CA ARG A 361 -12.24 20.19 -12.62
C ARG A 361 -12.94 19.04 -13.36
N ASP A 362 -12.61 17.82 -13.00
CA ASP A 362 -13.14 16.59 -13.60
C ASP A 362 -14.40 16.11 -12.84
N ARG A 363 -15.55 16.65 -13.20
CA ARG A 363 -16.83 16.33 -12.56
C ARG A 363 -17.26 14.87 -12.76
N ALA A 364 -16.85 14.24 -13.86
CA ALA A 364 -17.15 12.84 -14.13
C ALA A 364 -16.35 11.92 -13.15
N ALA A 365 -15.10 12.26 -12.92
CA ALA A 365 -14.28 11.58 -11.92
C ALA A 365 -14.83 11.76 -10.51
N GLU A 366 -15.20 12.99 -10.12
CA GLU A 366 -15.81 13.28 -8.80
C GLU A 366 -17.09 12.47 -8.57
N ALA A 367 -17.97 12.42 -9.54
CA ALA A 367 -19.22 11.65 -9.47
C ALA A 367 -18.93 10.14 -9.32
N ALA A 368 -17.97 9.60 -10.07
CA ALA A 368 -17.58 8.19 -9.98
C ALA A 368 -16.97 7.82 -8.62
N LEU A 369 -16.26 8.76 -7.99
CA LEU A 369 -15.67 8.57 -6.66
C LEU A 369 -16.63 8.87 -5.50
N ASN A 370 -17.87 9.25 -5.77
CA ASN A 370 -18.81 9.75 -4.76
C ASN A 370 -18.22 10.89 -3.90
N VAL A 371 -17.45 11.77 -4.54
CA VAL A 371 -16.96 12.98 -3.89
C VAL A 371 -18.19 13.87 -3.63
N ALA A 372 -18.58 13.99 -2.36
CA ALA A 372 -19.68 14.85 -1.98
C ALA A 372 -19.34 16.30 -2.38
N ALA A 373 -20.32 17.01 -2.94
CA ALA A 373 -20.17 18.47 -3.13
C ALA A 373 -19.78 19.09 -1.77
N PRO A 374 -18.89 20.09 -1.74
CA PRO A 374 -18.66 20.85 -0.52
C PRO A 374 -19.99 21.44 -0.06
N ASP A 375 -20.33 21.23 1.22
CA ASP A 375 -21.49 21.85 1.89
C ASP A 375 -21.36 23.38 1.92
#